data_6e3e06a2abd0d45e62a5f97922ac9f41
#
_entry.id   6e3e06a2abd0d45e62a5f97922ac9f41
#
_cell.length_a   1.000
_cell.length_b   1.000
_cell.length_c   1.000
_cell.angle_alpha   90.00
_cell.angle_beta   90.00
_cell.angle_gamma   90.00
#
_symmetry.space_group_name_H-M   'P 1'
#
loop_
_entity.id
_entity.type
_entity.pdbx_description
1 polymer ?
#
loop_
_entity_poly.entity_id
_entity_poly.type
_entity_poly.pdbx_seq_one_letter_code
_entity_poly.pdbx_strand_id
1 'polypeptide(L)'
;SRIALELFHSISDGNGAMVFLKTLAARYLTLSGHPIPAGEGVLDCTEEPHPEEMEDSHAAYASFRHIESRREKKAYHPRMTRMPPPRLRIITGVMPAGAVHEKAAGLGVTVNEYLTGALCYAFYLLQKQEAPRRPKPVKISVPINMRRFYPSQTLRNFALFVNPGIEPEYGDYSFEEIVHHVHHFMRL
;
A
#
# COMPACT_ATOMS: atom_id res chain seq x y z
N SER A 1 -3.56 -25.82 6.99
CA SER A 1 -3.80 -24.83 8.05
C SER A 1 -3.41 -23.44 7.55
N ARG A 2 -4.04 -22.38 8.06
CA ARG A 2 -3.74 -20.97 7.72
C ARG A 2 -3.39 -20.24 9.00
N ILE A 3 -2.30 -19.47 8.98
CA ILE A 3 -1.95 -18.53 10.03
C ILE A 3 -2.27 -17.14 9.47
N ALA A 4 -3.03 -16.34 10.20
CA ALA A 4 -3.35 -14.95 9.86
C ALA A 4 -2.96 -14.06 11.03
N LEU A 5 -2.46 -12.87 10.70
CA LEU A 5 -2.07 -11.84 11.65
C LEU A 5 -2.90 -10.59 11.36
N GLU A 6 -3.50 -10.02 12.41
CA GLU A 6 -4.16 -8.73 12.36
C GLU A 6 -3.45 -7.79 13.34
N LEU A 7 -3.04 -6.63 12.85
CA LEU A 7 -2.34 -5.62 13.64
C LEU A 7 -3.07 -4.28 13.53
N PHE A 8 -3.08 -3.54 14.63
CA PHE A 8 -3.53 -2.16 14.60
C PHE A 8 -2.44 -1.28 13.97
N HIS A 9 -2.78 -0.61 12.88
CA HIS A 9 -1.80 0.05 11.99
C HIS A 9 -1.01 1.21 12.64
N SER A 10 -1.40 1.66 13.86
CA SER A 10 -0.59 2.62 14.62
C SER A 10 0.67 2.01 15.24
N ILE A 11 0.72 0.68 15.39
CA ILE A 11 1.87 -0.03 16.00
C ILE A 11 2.97 -0.25 14.96
N SER A 12 2.58 -0.67 13.75
CA SER A 12 3.52 -1.09 12.73
C SER A 12 2.92 -0.88 11.33
N ASP A 13 3.77 -0.85 10.32
CA ASP A 13 3.36 -0.89 8.91
C ASP A 13 3.42 -2.32 8.35
N GLY A 14 3.14 -2.45 7.04
CA GLY A 14 3.16 -3.75 6.37
C GLY A 14 4.52 -4.45 6.40
N ASN A 15 5.63 -3.71 6.46
CA ASN A 15 6.97 -4.30 6.56
C ASN A 15 7.22 -4.90 7.95
N GLY A 16 6.97 -4.14 9.01
CA GLY A 16 7.12 -4.63 10.38
C GLY A 16 6.15 -5.78 10.69
N ALA A 17 4.89 -5.69 10.20
CA ALA A 17 3.93 -6.78 10.30
C ALA A 17 4.40 -8.06 9.61
N MET A 18 5.06 -7.94 8.44
CA MET A 18 5.60 -9.09 7.71
C MET A 18 6.77 -9.73 8.44
N VAL A 19 7.68 -8.94 9.01
CA VAL A 19 8.78 -9.44 9.85
C VAL A 19 8.22 -10.21 11.05
N PHE A 20 7.23 -9.65 11.73
CA PHE A 20 6.57 -10.31 12.86
C PHE A 20 5.93 -11.65 12.43
N LEU A 21 5.17 -11.67 11.32
CA LEU A 21 4.53 -12.89 10.82
C LEU A 21 5.55 -13.96 10.43
N LYS A 22 6.64 -13.58 9.75
CA LYS A 22 7.73 -14.49 9.40
C LYS A 22 8.40 -15.09 10.64
N THR A 23 8.69 -14.25 11.63
CA THR A 23 9.28 -14.68 12.91
C THR A 23 8.37 -15.65 13.67
N LEU A 24 7.07 -15.33 13.74
CA LEU A 24 6.08 -16.22 14.35
C LEU A 24 5.99 -17.58 13.64
N ALA A 25 5.97 -17.57 12.30
CA ALA A 25 5.94 -18.80 11.51
C ALA A 25 7.22 -19.60 11.66
N ALA A 26 8.39 -18.96 11.64
CA ALA A 26 9.69 -19.59 11.86
C ALA A 26 9.76 -20.23 13.26
N ARG A 27 9.29 -19.52 14.29
CA ARG A 27 9.23 -20.07 15.65
C ARG A 27 8.29 -21.27 15.76
N TYR A 28 7.12 -21.18 15.15
CA TYR A 28 6.19 -22.31 15.08
C TYR A 28 6.82 -23.55 14.41
N LEU A 29 7.49 -23.38 13.28
CA LEU A 29 8.15 -24.46 12.56
C LEU A 29 9.30 -25.06 13.38
N THR A 30 10.12 -24.23 14.03
CA THR A 30 11.20 -24.67 14.91
C THR A 30 10.67 -25.53 16.06
N LEU A 31 9.59 -25.11 16.71
CA LEU A 31 8.94 -25.88 17.76
C LEU A 31 8.29 -27.18 17.25
N SER A 32 7.99 -27.23 15.96
CA SER A 32 7.46 -28.44 15.28
C SER A 32 8.56 -29.39 14.75
N GLY A 33 9.84 -29.11 15.10
CA GLY A 33 10.97 -29.95 14.68
C GLY A 33 11.64 -29.56 13.35
N HIS A 34 11.28 -28.38 12.81
CA HIS A 34 11.84 -27.82 11.58
C HIS A 34 12.56 -26.49 11.88
N PRO A 35 13.82 -26.51 12.29
CA PRO A 35 14.54 -25.29 12.72
C PRO A 35 14.70 -24.32 11.55
N ILE A 36 14.27 -23.09 11.76
CA ILE A 36 14.43 -21.98 10.84
C ILE A 36 15.38 -20.95 11.49
N PRO A 37 16.52 -20.63 10.86
CA PRO A 37 17.46 -19.67 11.41
C PRO A 37 16.91 -18.25 11.39
N ALA A 38 17.40 -17.39 12.27
CA ALA A 38 17.21 -15.96 12.23
C ALA A 38 17.91 -15.36 10.99
N GLY A 39 17.43 -14.22 10.53
CA GLY A 39 17.94 -13.52 9.33
C GLY A 39 16.87 -13.34 8.25
N GLU A 40 17.13 -12.51 7.25
CA GLU A 40 16.23 -12.22 6.11
C GLU A 40 14.79 -11.85 6.51
N GLY A 41 14.64 -11.07 7.59
CA GLY A 41 13.34 -10.64 8.11
C GLY A 41 12.70 -11.64 9.09
N VAL A 42 13.50 -12.55 9.65
CA VAL A 42 13.16 -13.39 10.81
C VAL A 42 14.01 -12.93 11.99
N LEU A 43 13.39 -12.44 13.05
CA LEU A 43 14.08 -11.94 14.24
C LEU A 43 14.61 -13.11 15.07
N ASP A 44 15.74 -12.87 15.74
CA ASP A 44 16.22 -13.76 16.78
C ASP A 44 15.44 -13.52 18.08
N CYS A 45 14.58 -14.48 18.45
CA CYS A 45 13.79 -14.39 19.68
C CYS A 45 14.58 -14.71 20.95
N THR A 46 15.88 -15.02 20.85
CA THR A 46 16.77 -15.33 21.98
C THR A 46 17.61 -14.13 22.40
N GLU A 47 17.72 -13.12 21.54
CA GLU A 47 18.42 -11.87 21.80
C GLU A 47 17.45 -10.77 22.26
N GLU A 48 17.97 -9.76 22.93
CA GLU A 48 17.20 -8.56 23.22
C GLU A 48 16.97 -7.74 21.96
N PRO A 49 15.79 -7.06 21.82
CA PRO A 49 15.51 -6.23 20.65
C PRO A 49 16.57 -5.15 20.46
N HIS A 50 17.03 -4.98 19.23
CA HIS A 50 17.95 -3.88 18.91
C HIS A 50 17.22 -2.53 18.99
N PRO A 51 17.89 -1.48 19.53
CA PRO A 51 17.29 -0.14 19.62
C PRO A 51 16.75 0.38 18.29
N GLU A 52 17.43 0.08 17.19
CA GLU A 52 17.05 0.46 15.82
C GLU A 52 15.71 -0.12 15.38
N GLU A 53 15.30 -1.28 15.90
CA GLU A 53 14.00 -1.90 15.60
C GLU A 53 12.85 -1.09 16.22
N MET A 54 13.11 -0.37 17.30
CA MET A 54 12.14 0.43 18.05
C MET A 54 12.21 1.93 17.74
N GLU A 55 13.15 2.35 16.88
CA GLU A 55 13.38 3.75 16.55
C GLU A 55 12.16 4.43 15.95
N ASP A 56 11.92 5.69 16.30
CA ASP A 56 10.99 6.56 15.57
C ASP A 56 11.71 7.20 14.39
N SER A 57 11.79 6.46 13.28
CA SER A 57 12.48 6.93 12.09
C SER A 57 11.79 8.11 11.41
N HIS A 58 10.48 8.34 11.62
CA HIS A 58 9.86 9.58 11.17
C HIS A 58 10.46 10.79 11.89
N ALA A 59 10.64 10.72 13.20
CA ALA A 59 11.26 11.79 13.95
C ALA A 59 12.75 11.96 13.60
N ALA A 60 13.46 10.85 13.37
CA ALA A 60 14.89 10.87 13.03
C ALA A 60 15.17 11.54 11.67
N TYR A 61 14.30 11.33 10.67
CA TYR A 61 14.50 11.82 9.29
C TYR A 61 13.61 13.01 8.90
N ALA A 62 12.66 13.43 9.73
CA ALA A 62 11.82 14.58 9.44
C ALA A 62 12.62 15.88 9.46
N SER A 63 12.69 16.57 8.33
CA SER A 63 13.16 17.95 8.28
C SER A 63 11.98 18.88 8.08
N PHE A 64 11.68 19.71 9.09
CA PHE A 64 10.63 20.73 9.01
C PHE A 64 11.11 21.94 8.20
N ARG A 65 11.40 21.76 6.91
CA ARG A 65 11.46 22.88 5.98
C ARG A 65 10.02 23.16 5.52
N HIS A 66 9.65 24.43 5.42
CA HIS A 66 8.32 24.89 5.01
C HIS A 66 7.80 24.06 3.82
N ILE A 67 6.87 23.15 4.09
CA ILE A 67 6.10 22.47 3.05
C ILE A 67 4.88 23.34 2.84
N GLU A 68 4.82 24.08 1.72
CA GLU A 68 3.57 24.66 1.27
C GLU A 68 2.59 23.53 1.00
N SER A 69 1.67 23.31 1.95
CA SER A 69 0.58 22.37 1.78
C SER A 69 -0.34 22.89 0.67
N ARG A 70 -0.14 22.41 -0.55
CA ARG A 70 -1.13 22.58 -1.61
C ARG A 70 -2.42 21.90 -1.17
N ARG A 71 -3.47 22.69 -1.00
CA ARG A 71 -4.80 22.17 -0.66
C ARG A 71 -5.32 21.34 -1.83
N GLU A 72 -5.28 20.03 -1.72
CA GLU A 72 -5.78 19.13 -2.75
C GLU A 72 -7.30 19.23 -2.87
N LYS A 73 -7.82 19.11 -4.12
CA LYS A 73 -9.26 18.99 -4.36
C LYS A 73 -9.80 17.72 -3.69
N LYS A 74 -11.03 17.80 -3.18
CA LYS A 74 -11.71 16.65 -2.58
C LYS A 74 -11.93 15.55 -3.62
N ALA A 75 -11.37 14.36 -3.39
CA ALA A 75 -11.50 13.22 -4.29
C ALA A 75 -12.92 12.64 -4.30
N TYR A 76 -13.21 11.86 -5.32
CA TYR A 76 -14.43 11.07 -5.43
C TYR A 76 -14.48 9.99 -4.35
N HIS A 77 -15.61 9.84 -3.70
CA HIS A 77 -15.93 8.76 -2.81
C HIS A 77 -17.22 8.10 -3.29
N PRO A 78 -17.20 6.81 -3.67
CA PRO A 78 -18.38 6.11 -4.13
C PRO A 78 -19.43 6.04 -3.01
N ARG A 79 -20.68 6.12 -3.39
CA ARG A 79 -21.80 5.93 -2.48
C ARG A 79 -21.97 4.44 -2.20
N MET A 80 -21.60 4.02 -1.01
CA MET A 80 -21.68 2.62 -0.60
C MET A 80 -22.54 2.49 0.65
N THR A 81 -23.35 1.43 0.70
CA THR A 81 -24.07 1.05 1.93
C THR A 81 -23.06 0.48 2.90
N ARG A 82 -22.88 1.14 4.03
CA ARG A 82 -22.03 0.64 5.11
C ARG A 82 -22.67 -0.55 5.78
N MET A 83 -21.88 -1.57 6.06
CA MET A 83 -22.34 -2.65 6.93
C MET A 83 -22.40 -2.15 8.37
N PRO A 84 -23.43 -2.55 9.13
CA PRO A 84 -23.49 -2.19 10.55
C PRO A 84 -22.34 -2.84 11.33
N PRO A 85 -21.70 -2.11 12.26
CA PRO A 85 -20.69 -2.67 13.15
C PRO A 85 -21.24 -3.86 13.97
N PRO A 86 -20.44 -4.86 14.30
CA PRO A 86 -19.00 -5.03 14.04
C PRO A 86 -18.67 -5.80 12.75
N ARG A 87 -19.56 -5.82 11.79
CA ARG A 87 -19.39 -6.64 10.58
C ARG A 87 -18.38 -6.03 9.60
N LEU A 88 -17.40 -6.83 9.20
CA LEU A 88 -16.45 -6.54 8.14
C LEU A 88 -16.67 -7.54 7.00
N ARG A 89 -16.64 -7.06 5.76
CA ARG A 89 -16.66 -7.91 4.56
C ARG A 89 -15.35 -7.75 3.81
N ILE A 90 -14.66 -8.86 3.59
CA ILE A 90 -13.45 -8.92 2.78
C ILE A 90 -13.81 -9.61 1.45
N ILE A 91 -13.41 -8.98 0.34
CA ILE A 91 -13.50 -9.56 -1.00
C ILE A 91 -12.09 -9.87 -1.44
N THR A 92 -11.83 -11.12 -1.81
CA THR A 92 -10.51 -11.57 -2.25
C THR A 92 -10.59 -11.96 -3.72
N GLY A 93 -9.71 -11.39 -4.54
CA GLY A 93 -9.47 -11.79 -5.92
C GLY A 93 -8.17 -12.60 -6.01
N VAL A 94 -8.17 -13.66 -6.79
CA VAL A 94 -6.98 -14.45 -7.10
C VAL A 94 -6.79 -14.47 -8.60
N MET A 95 -5.59 -14.15 -9.04
CA MET A 95 -5.26 -14.10 -10.47
C MET A 95 -3.83 -14.62 -10.71
N PRO A 96 -3.52 -15.15 -11.92
CA PRO A 96 -2.18 -15.59 -12.26
C PRO A 96 -1.20 -14.41 -12.27
N ALA A 97 -0.15 -14.48 -11.44
CA ALA A 97 0.84 -13.39 -11.33
C ALA A 97 1.55 -13.11 -12.66
N GLY A 98 1.88 -14.16 -13.43
CA GLY A 98 2.50 -14.03 -14.76
C GLY A 98 1.66 -13.21 -15.73
N ALA A 99 0.35 -13.47 -15.80
CA ALA A 99 -0.56 -12.73 -16.70
C ALA A 99 -0.68 -11.24 -16.31
N VAL A 100 -0.65 -10.92 -15.01
CA VAL A 100 -0.64 -9.52 -14.55
C VAL A 100 0.68 -8.84 -14.93
N HIS A 101 1.80 -9.55 -14.73
CA HIS A 101 3.12 -9.04 -15.09
C HIS A 101 3.25 -8.76 -16.60
N GLU A 102 2.78 -9.67 -17.46
CA GLU A 102 2.78 -9.48 -18.92
C GLU A 102 2.00 -8.25 -19.34
N LYS A 103 0.79 -8.06 -18.77
CA LYS A 103 -0.04 -6.88 -19.06
C LYS A 103 0.62 -5.58 -18.62
N ALA A 104 1.23 -5.56 -17.45
CA ALA A 104 1.97 -4.41 -16.95
C ALA A 104 3.20 -4.11 -17.84
N ALA A 105 3.98 -5.14 -18.18
CA ALA A 105 5.14 -5.02 -19.06
C ALA A 105 4.75 -4.52 -20.47
N GLY A 106 3.61 -5.00 -21.01
CA GLY A 106 3.07 -4.55 -22.30
C GLY A 106 2.74 -3.06 -22.35
N LEU A 107 2.47 -2.44 -21.19
CA LEU A 107 2.26 -0.99 -21.04
C LEU A 107 3.53 -0.25 -20.57
N GLY A 108 4.63 -0.94 -20.37
CA GLY A 108 5.89 -0.34 -19.88
C GLY A 108 5.83 0.12 -18.41
N VAL A 109 4.96 -0.47 -17.59
CA VAL A 109 4.75 -0.08 -16.20
C VAL A 109 4.99 -1.24 -15.23
N THR A 110 5.15 -0.92 -13.95
CA THR A 110 5.25 -1.95 -12.90
C THR A 110 3.88 -2.56 -12.59
N VAL A 111 3.86 -3.76 -11.99
CA VAL A 111 2.61 -4.41 -11.52
C VAL A 111 1.85 -3.50 -10.55
N ASN A 112 2.56 -2.79 -9.66
CA ASN A 112 1.93 -1.88 -8.71
C ASN A 112 1.25 -0.69 -9.42
N GLU A 113 1.92 -0.08 -10.39
CA GLU A 113 1.36 1.01 -11.21
C GLU A 113 0.14 0.53 -12.03
N TYR A 114 0.25 -0.66 -12.63
CA TYR A 114 -0.84 -1.28 -13.37
C TYR A 114 -2.07 -1.53 -12.50
N LEU A 115 -1.91 -2.15 -11.34
CA LEU A 115 -3.02 -2.42 -10.41
C LEU A 115 -3.62 -1.14 -9.82
N THR A 116 -2.78 -0.15 -9.51
CA THR A 116 -3.23 1.18 -9.07
C THR A 116 -4.04 1.86 -10.18
N GLY A 117 -3.58 1.81 -11.42
CA GLY A 117 -4.30 2.31 -12.59
C GLY A 117 -5.63 1.59 -12.81
N ALA A 118 -5.64 0.26 -12.66
CA ALA A 118 -6.87 -0.53 -12.77
C ALA A 118 -7.91 -0.16 -11.70
N LEU A 119 -7.46 0.06 -10.46
CA LEU A 119 -8.33 0.51 -9.38
C LEU A 119 -8.85 1.94 -9.64
N CYS A 120 -7.98 2.83 -10.09
CA CYS A 120 -8.35 4.20 -10.47
C CYS A 120 -9.40 4.19 -11.60
N TYR A 121 -9.19 3.37 -12.64
CA TYR A 121 -10.14 3.19 -13.74
C TYR A 121 -11.50 2.66 -13.26
N ALA A 122 -11.51 1.69 -12.37
CA ALA A 122 -12.76 1.16 -11.78
C ALA A 122 -13.55 2.26 -11.05
N PHE A 123 -12.90 3.09 -10.22
CA PHE A 123 -13.56 4.23 -9.57
C PHE A 123 -13.98 5.32 -10.56
N TYR A 124 -13.21 5.54 -11.61
CA TYR A 124 -13.61 6.45 -12.69
C TYR A 124 -14.89 5.99 -13.39
N LEU A 125 -15.00 4.69 -13.72
CA LEU A 125 -16.21 4.13 -14.31
C LEU A 125 -17.43 4.21 -13.37
N LEU A 126 -17.23 3.95 -12.07
CA LEU A 126 -18.28 4.13 -11.07
C LEU A 126 -18.78 5.57 -11.03
N GLN A 127 -17.88 6.55 -11.02
CA GLN A 127 -18.26 7.96 -11.06
C GLN A 127 -18.99 8.31 -12.37
N LYS A 128 -18.55 7.78 -13.51
CA LYS A 128 -19.27 7.98 -14.80
C LYS A 128 -20.69 7.45 -14.76
N GLN A 129 -20.92 6.29 -14.15
CA GLN A 129 -22.27 5.70 -14.00
C GLN A 129 -23.18 6.57 -13.11
N GLU A 130 -22.62 7.22 -12.09
CA GLU A 130 -23.35 8.16 -11.23
C GLU A 130 -23.68 9.47 -11.96
N ALA A 131 -23.05 9.75 -13.10
CA ALA A 131 -23.22 10.93 -13.95
C ALA A 131 -23.32 12.27 -13.19
N PRO A 132 -22.35 12.60 -12.33
CA PRO A 132 -22.43 13.83 -11.52
C PRO A 132 -22.29 15.06 -12.42
N ARG A 133 -23.04 16.13 -12.12
CA ARG A 133 -22.93 17.39 -12.85
C ARG A 133 -21.51 18.00 -12.81
N ARG A 134 -20.75 17.72 -11.76
CA ARG A 134 -19.35 18.14 -11.59
C ARG A 134 -18.55 16.93 -11.13
N PRO A 135 -17.81 16.29 -12.02
CA PRO A 135 -16.97 15.15 -11.65
C PRO A 135 -15.83 15.62 -10.71
N LYS A 136 -15.47 14.75 -9.79
CA LYS A 136 -14.37 14.98 -8.84
C LYS A 136 -13.12 14.23 -9.30
N PRO A 137 -11.93 14.67 -8.86
CA PRO A 137 -10.72 13.88 -9.05
C PRO A 137 -10.89 12.45 -8.53
N VAL A 138 -10.41 11.48 -9.28
CA VAL A 138 -10.29 10.09 -8.81
C VAL A 138 -8.85 9.87 -8.42
N LYS A 139 -8.59 9.59 -7.15
CA LYS A 139 -7.26 9.42 -6.58
C LYS A 139 -7.18 8.15 -5.77
N ILE A 140 -6.06 7.46 -5.86
CA ILE A 140 -5.76 6.23 -5.12
C ILE A 140 -4.61 6.53 -4.18
N SER A 141 -4.79 6.26 -2.88
CA SER A 141 -3.71 6.39 -1.90
C SER A 141 -2.81 5.15 -1.97
N VAL A 142 -1.56 5.35 -2.35
CA VAL A 142 -0.56 4.29 -2.48
C VAL A 142 0.50 4.47 -1.40
N PRO A 143 0.64 3.52 -0.46
CA PRO A 143 1.66 3.60 0.57
C PRO A 143 3.06 3.36 0.00
N ILE A 144 4.04 4.07 0.56
CA ILE A 144 5.46 3.99 0.21
C ILE A 144 6.25 3.61 1.46
N ASN A 145 7.01 2.51 1.36
CA ASN A 145 7.94 2.13 2.41
C ASN A 145 9.17 3.05 2.38
N MET A 146 9.31 3.89 3.41
CA MET A 146 10.38 4.89 3.50
C MET A 146 11.77 4.29 3.71
N ARG A 147 11.85 3.02 4.16
CA ARG A 147 13.13 2.28 4.29
C ARG A 147 13.85 2.07 2.95
N ARG A 148 13.18 2.33 1.84
CA ARG A 148 13.80 2.32 0.50
C ARG A 148 14.63 3.58 0.22
N PHE A 149 14.39 4.65 0.96
CA PHE A 149 15.00 5.98 0.76
C PHE A 149 15.88 6.39 1.94
N TYR A 150 15.62 5.85 3.13
CA TYR A 150 16.33 6.16 4.35
C TYR A 150 16.80 4.87 5.03
N PRO A 151 18.06 4.80 5.48
CA PRO A 151 18.54 3.63 6.20
C PRO A 151 17.83 3.54 7.55
N SER A 152 16.99 2.54 7.71
CA SER A 152 16.23 2.28 8.93
C SER A 152 15.88 0.81 9.03
N GLN A 153 16.03 0.26 10.24
CA GLN A 153 15.65 -1.10 10.59
C GLN A 153 14.38 -1.14 11.46
N THR A 154 13.74 0.00 11.65
CA THR A 154 12.55 0.08 12.53
C THR A 154 11.45 -0.88 12.11
N LEU A 155 10.83 -1.54 13.08
CA LEU A 155 9.62 -2.34 12.90
C LEU A 155 8.35 -1.51 13.11
N ARG A 156 8.51 -0.25 13.54
CA ARG A 156 7.42 0.70 13.69
C ARG A 156 6.95 1.20 12.34
N ASN A 157 5.88 1.95 12.34
CA ASN A 157 5.33 2.58 11.14
C ASN A 157 6.32 3.58 10.54
N PHE A 158 6.87 3.27 9.36
CA PHE A 158 7.75 4.15 8.61
C PHE A 158 7.33 4.15 7.13
N ALA A 159 6.09 4.52 6.91
CA ALA A 159 5.49 4.63 5.58
C ALA A 159 4.90 6.04 5.38
N LEU A 160 5.02 6.54 4.18
CA LEU A 160 4.25 7.68 3.66
C LEU A 160 3.29 7.18 2.58
N PHE A 161 2.58 8.10 1.94
CA PHE A 161 1.71 7.78 0.83
C PHE A 161 1.76 8.86 -0.24
N VAL A 162 1.45 8.46 -1.45
CA VAL A 162 1.21 9.34 -2.59
C VAL A 162 -0.19 9.10 -3.14
N ASN A 163 -0.76 10.10 -3.80
CA ASN A 163 -2.13 10.04 -4.30
C ASN A 163 -2.17 10.22 -5.83
N PRO A 164 -1.65 9.24 -6.61
CA PRO A 164 -1.82 9.27 -8.06
C PRO A 164 -3.29 9.21 -8.44
N GLY A 165 -3.64 9.81 -9.58
CA GLY A 165 -5.00 9.81 -10.05
C GLY A 165 -5.22 10.67 -11.27
N ILE A 166 -6.49 10.92 -11.58
CA ILE A 166 -6.95 11.68 -12.75
C ILE A 166 -7.96 12.75 -12.33
N GLU A 167 -8.15 13.74 -13.19
CA GLU A 167 -9.16 14.79 -13.02
C GLU A 167 -10.19 14.74 -14.16
N PRO A 168 -11.30 14.00 -14.02
CA PRO A 168 -12.31 13.79 -15.06
C PRO A 168 -13.02 15.07 -15.53
N GLU A 169 -12.83 16.18 -14.84
CA GLU A 169 -13.33 17.49 -15.30
C GLU A 169 -12.66 17.98 -16.58
N TYR A 170 -11.49 17.44 -16.93
CA TYR A 170 -10.73 17.84 -18.13
C TYR A 170 -11.00 16.94 -19.34
N GLY A 171 -11.78 15.88 -19.21
CA GLY A 171 -12.15 15.00 -20.30
C GLY A 171 -12.28 13.55 -19.91
N ASP A 172 -12.55 12.74 -20.93
CA ASP A 172 -12.61 11.29 -20.79
C ASP A 172 -11.21 10.68 -20.86
N TYR A 173 -11.05 9.56 -20.15
CA TYR A 173 -9.79 8.81 -20.08
C TYR A 173 -10.02 7.36 -20.50
N SER A 174 -9.16 6.83 -21.33
CA SER A 174 -9.00 5.40 -21.55
C SER A 174 -8.29 4.72 -20.38
N PHE A 175 -8.35 3.39 -20.33
CA PHE A 175 -7.62 2.62 -19.33
C PHE A 175 -6.10 2.87 -19.39
N GLU A 176 -5.53 2.87 -20.59
CA GLU A 176 -4.10 3.05 -20.82
C GLU A 176 -3.63 4.45 -20.40
N GLU A 177 -4.39 5.49 -20.71
CA GLU A 177 -4.09 6.85 -20.25
C GLU A 177 -4.05 6.94 -18.74
N ILE A 178 -5.01 6.32 -18.04
CA ILE A 178 -5.02 6.30 -16.56
C ILE A 178 -3.79 5.58 -16.01
N VAL A 179 -3.43 4.43 -16.58
CA VAL A 179 -2.23 3.69 -16.15
C VAL A 179 -0.98 4.54 -16.35
N HIS A 180 -0.86 5.24 -17.46
CA HIS A 180 0.28 6.13 -17.71
C HIS A 180 0.28 7.38 -16.83
N HIS A 181 -0.89 7.96 -16.50
CA HIS A 181 -0.98 9.03 -15.52
C HIS A 181 -0.47 8.58 -14.14
N VAL A 182 -0.90 7.40 -13.69
CA VAL A 182 -0.41 6.80 -12.44
C VAL A 182 1.10 6.57 -12.49
N HIS A 183 1.60 5.99 -13.58
CA HIS A 183 3.02 5.74 -13.78
C HIS A 183 3.86 7.02 -13.68
N HIS A 184 3.48 8.07 -14.41
CA HIS A 184 4.22 9.34 -14.38
C HIS A 184 4.20 9.96 -12.98
N PHE A 185 3.05 9.94 -12.30
CA PHE A 185 2.93 10.49 -10.96
C PHE A 185 3.80 9.74 -9.92
N MET A 186 3.91 8.42 -10.05
CA MET A 186 4.68 7.60 -9.10
C MET A 186 6.20 7.64 -9.34
N ARG A 187 6.65 8.26 -10.43
CA ARG A 187 8.07 8.42 -10.78
C ARG A 187 8.62 9.81 -10.48
N LEU A 188 7.77 10.76 -10.08
CA LEU A 188 8.17 12.09 -9.61
C LEU A 188 8.65 12.05 -8.17
#